data_1e517d91b3aa2c3188744b4f1cce0fa6
#
_entry.id   1e517d91b3aa2c3188744b4f1cce0fa6
#
_cell.length_a   1.000
_cell.length_b   1.000
_cell.length_c   1.000
_cell.angle_alpha   90.00
_cell.angle_beta   90.00
_cell.angle_gamma   90.00
#
_symmetry.space_group_name_H-M   'P 1'
#
loop_
_entity.id
_entity.type
_entity.pdbx_description
1 polymer ?
#
loop_
_entity_poly.entity_id
_entity_poly.type
_entity_poly.pdbx_seq_one_letter_code
_entity_poly.pdbx_strand_id
1 'polypeptide(L)'
;MIWNITAERIKEELGNGKTLDGAIASGFKMGLTPIIDGKLTIVIVAAPLLGAFGPTDGFWGKVFNPIFFMFGPSTAGSIYSFGFTLLTSVLLNFVFGVFATRIMIRGASRCKVFRNPVLYGGSKDGKKTYKCPNINFVGNRKKFYTFSGVLVAVVLVFSFVFGVTMDIEFKGGAMVTVGYQGDVDLNNVKQTVAAELGQSNLTVQTGTDVSGAQTLTINLPGSETLSTEQLDSMIETLNTTYPDNQFVQQEVSNVNPTIGNEFLAKSVVAVVAACVLILVYVAVRFRRIGGWSAGAMAIVALLHDMFVVYGVFVLLRIPLNGNFIAAMLTILGYSINDTVVIYDRIRENTGLYGKKMSLPELVNLSINQSFGRSMMTSITTCIALAIVCVVSIIFKLDSIFTFAVPLLFGMVSGVYSTMCIATQLWVSYKTRKAAPAPKKA
;
A
#
# COMPACT_ATOMS: atom_id res chain seq x y z
N MET A 1 -7.98 -3.31 12.10
CA MET A 1 -8.70 -2.07 11.79
C MET A 1 -10.09 -2.01 12.40
N ILE A 2 -11.05 -2.89 12.03
CA ILE A 2 -12.47 -2.87 12.54
C ILE A 2 -12.50 -2.88 14.07
N TRP A 3 -11.76 -3.80 14.70
CA TRP A 3 -11.63 -3.89 16.15
C TRP A 3 -11.18 -2.57 16.78
N ASN A 4 -10.09 -1.97 16.25
CA ASN A 4 -9.50 -0.75 16.82
C ASN A 4 -10.49 0.44 16.75
N ILE A 5 -11.18 0.61 15.61
CA ILE A 5 -12.19 1.68 15.44
C ILE A 5 -13.33 1.49 16.43
N THR A 6 -13.85 0.26 16.53
CA THR A 6 -14.97 -0.04 17.41
C THR A 6 -14.58 0.09 18.88
N ALA A 7 -13.41 -0.43 19.27
CA ALA A 7 -12.93 -0.36 20.64
C ALA A 7 -12.69 1.09 21.09
N GLU A 8 -12.14 1.93 20.22
CA GLU A 8 -11.92 3.34 20.54
C GLU A 8 -13.23 4.11 20.70
N ARG A 9 -14.22 3.86 19.85
CA ARG A 9 -15.54 4.45 19.99
C ARG A 9 -16.26 3.97 21.25
N ILE A 10 -16.13 2.69 21.63
CA ILE A 10 -16.66 2.18 22.91
C ILE A 10 -15.99 2.91 24.09
N LYS A 11 -14.68 3.08 24.05
CA LYS A 11 -13.93 3.80 25.07
C LYS A 11 -14.34 5.27 25.19
N GLU A 12 -14.57 5.94 24.06
CA GLU A 12 -15.06 7.32 24.00
C GLU A 12 -16.45 7.44 24.67
N GLU A 13 -17.35 6.52 24.33
CA GLU A 13 -18.72 6.49 24.86
C GLU A 13 -18.77 6.13 26.37
N LEU A 14 -17.87 5.26 26.83
CA LEU A 14 -17.68 5.01 28.28
C LEU A 14 -17.15 6.25 29.00
N GLY A 15 -16.21 6.99 28.37
CA GLY A 15 -15.72 8.27 28.90
C GLY A 15 -16.81 9.35 28.97
N ASN A 16 -17.84 9.28 28.12
CA ASN A 16 -19.01 10.15 28.14
C ASN A 16 -20.07 9.73 29.18
N GLY A 17 -19.79 8.70 30.00
CA GLY A 17 -20.64 8.27 31.10
C GLY A 17 -21.75 7.30 30.70
N LYS A 18 -21.73 6.69 29.50
CA LYS A 18 -22.68 5.65 29.11
C LYS A 18 -22.42 4.33 29.86
N THR A 19 -23.46 3.56 30.07
CA THR A 19 -23.33 2.18 30.56
C THR A 19 -22.58 1.33 29.55
N LEU A 20 -21.98 0.21 30.01
CA LEU A 20 -21.19 -0.68 29.12
C LEU A 20 -22.00 -1.13 27.89
N ASP A 21 -23.22 -1.59 28.09
CA ASP A 21 -24.09 -2.05 27.01
C ASP A 21 -24.49 -0.90 26.06
N GLY A 22 -24.74 0.29 26.61
CA GLY A 22 -25.01 1.50 25.83
C GLY A 22 -23.80 1.98 25.04
N ALA A 23 -22.61 1.94 25.64
CA ALA A 23 -21.36 2.29 25.00
C ALA A 23 -21.00 1.31 23.85
N ILE A 24 -21.20 0.00 24.05
CA ILE A 24 -21.01 -1.02 23.01
C ILE A 24 -21.98 -0.78 21.85
N ALA A 25 -23.26 -0.57 22.11
CA ALA A 25 -24.25 -0.34 21.07
C ALA A 25 -23.95 0.93 20.25
N SER A 26 -23.63 2.05 20.95
CA SER A 26 -23.25 3.32 20.31
C SER A 26 -21.92 3.22 19.56
N GLY A 27 -20.91 2.56 20.14
CA GLY A 27 -19.60 2.39 19.54
C GLY A 27 -19.65 1.65 18.21
N PHE A 28 -20.47 0.58 18.13
CA PHE A 28 -20.71 -0.11 16.84
C PHE A 28 -21.44 0.77 15.82
N LYS A 29 -22.46 1.51 16.25
CA LYS A 29 -23.23 2.39 15.35
C LYS A 29 -22.36 3.52 14.78
N MET A 30 -21.56 4.17 15.63
CA MET A 30 -20.69 5.27 15.22
C MET A 30 -19.44 4.80 14.47
N GLY A 31 -18.92 3.59 14.80
CA GLY A 31 -17.77 3.00 14.15
C GLY A 31 -18.06 2.47 12.75
N LEU A 32 -19.32 2.20 12.41
CA LEU A 32 -19.68 1.58 11.13
C LEU A 32 -19.33 2.49 9.93
N THR A 33 -19.60 3.79 10.02
CA THR A 33 -19.31 4.75 8.93
C THR A 33 -17.83 4.79 8.55
N PRO A 34 -16.87 5.02 9.47
CA PRO A 34 -15.45 4.98 9.14
C PRO A 34 -14.97 3.60 8.64
N ILE A 35 -15.60 2.51 9.09
CA ILE A 35 -15.29 1.17 8.60
C ILE A 35 -15.71 1.02 7.14
N ILE A 36 -16.93 1.43 6.78
CA ILE A 36 -17.40 1.40 5.39
C ILE A 36 -16.53 2.28 4.51
N ASP A 37 -16.26 3.52 4.93
CA ASP A 37 -15.41 4.45 4.19
C ASP A 37 -14.03 3.84 3.89
N GLY A 38 -13.38 3.24 4.90
CA GLY A 38 -12.07 2.62 4.72
C GLY A 38 -12.10 1.33 3.87
N LYS A 39 -13.20 0.60 3.83
CA LYS A 39 -13.34 -0.56 2.94
C LYS A 39 -13.64 -0.13 1.50
N LEU A 40 -14.42 0.92 1.34
CA LEU A 40 -14.74 1.47 0.02
C LEU A 40 -13.49 2.00 -0.68
N THR A 41 -12.55 2.61 0.04
CA THR A 41 -11.29 3.07 -0.57
C THR A 41 -10.46 1.92 -1.16
N ILE A 42 -10.42 0.76 -0.52
CA ILE A 42 -9.73 -0.42 -1.05
C ILE A 42 -10.45 -0.97 -2.29
N VAL A 43 -11.80 -0.99 -2.30
CA VAL A 43 -12.58 -1.38 -3.48
C VAL A 43 -12.30 -0.42 -4.65
N ILE A 44 -12.23 0.89 -4.39
CA ILE A 44 -11.91 1.91 -5.39
C ILE A 44 -10.55 1.68 -6.03
N VAL A 45 -9.57 1.19 -5.28
CA VAL A 45 -8.23 0.86 -5.79
C VAL A 45 -8.22 -0.49 -6.53
N ALA A 46 -8.93 -1.50 -6.03
CA ALA A 46 -8.98 -2.82 -6.65
C ALA A 46 -9.75 -2.81 -8.00
N ALA A 47 -10.76 -1.95 -8.14
CA ALA A 47 -11.61 -1.90 -9.32
C ALA A 47 -10.86 -1.60 -10.63
N PRO A 48 -9.98 -0.59 -10.74
CA PRO A 48 -9.16 -0.37 -11.92
C PRO A 48 -8.22 -1.54 -12.26
N LEU A 49 -7.67 -2.24 -11.24
CA LEU A 49 -6.86 -3.44 -11.45
C LEU A 49 -7.67 -4.55 -12.12
N LEU A 50 -8.85 -4.84 -11.58
CA LEU A 50 -9.73 -5.86 -12.11
C LEU A 50 -10.22 -5.49 -13.52
N GLY A 51 -10.43 -4.19 -13.78
CA GLY A 51 -10.83 -3.70 -15.10
C GLY A 51 -9.69 -3.71 -16.11
N ALA A 52 -8.45 -3.43 -15.67
CA ALA A 52 -7.29 -3.39 -16.55
C ALA A 52 -6.80 -4.79 -16.95
N PHE A 53 -6.75 -5.72 -16.02
CA PHE A 53 -6.08 -7.02 -16.17
C PHE A 53 -7.03 -8.22 -16.09
N GLY A 54 -8.31 -7.98 -15.89
CA GLY A 54 -9.33 -9.03 -15.85
C GLY A 54 -9.93 -9.34 -17.21
N PRO A 55 -10.84 -10.35 -17.25
CA PRO A 55 -11.59 -10.69 -18.44
C PRO A 55 -12.40 -9.48 -18.95
N THR A 56 -12.30 -9.20 -20.26
CA THR A 56 -12.97 -8.05 -20.89
C THR A 56 -14.49 -8.17 -20.88
N ASP A 57 -15.02 -9.39 -20.84
CA ASP A 57 -16.43 -9.73 -20.73
C ASP A 57 -16.97 -9.68 -19.30
N GLY A 58 -16.08 -9.67 -18.31
CA GLY A 58 -16.41 -9.54 -16.90
C GLY A 58 -17.00 -8.18 -16.53
N PHE A 59 -17.65 -8.09 -15.35
CA PHE A 59 -18.27 -6.85 -14.87
C PHE A 59 -17.27 -5.66 -14.86
N TRP A 60 -16.10 -5.84 -14.24
CA TRP A 60 -15.09 -4.78 -14.14
C TRP A 60 -14.44 -4.45 -15.48
N GLY A 61 -14.23 -5.48 -16.32
CA GLY A 61 -13.77 -5.29 -17.70
C GLY A 61 -14.71 -4.37 -18.48
N LYS A 62 -16.01 -4.63 -18.44
CA LYS A 62 -17.03 -3.79 -19.11
C LYS A 62 -17.09 -2.37 -18.55
N VAL A 63 -17.01 -2.18 -17.22
CA VAL A 63 -17.05 -0.86 -16.58
C VAL A 63 -15.84 0.00 -16.98
N PHE A 64 -14.66 -0.60 -17.05
CA PHE A 64 -13.41 0.11 -17.34
C PHE A 64 -12.99 0.02 -18.82
N ASN A 65 -13.75 -0.69 -19.67
CA ASN A 65 -13.47 -0.79 -21.09
C ASN A 65 -13.22 0.57 -21.77
N PRO A 66 -13.98 1.65 -21.49
CA PRO A 66 -13.73 2.96 -22.10
C PRO A 66 -12.32 3.52 -21.82
N ILE A 67 -11.68 3.08 -20.75
CA ILE A 67 -10.33 3.51 -20.36
C ILE A 67 -9.26 2.58 -20.95
N PHE A 68 -9.52 1.27 -20.96
CA PHE A 68 -8.51 0.25 -21.28
C PHE A 68 -8.63 -0.38 -22.67
N PHE A 69 -9.68 -0.06 -23.45
CA PHE A 69 -9.91 -0.69 -24.77
C PHE A 69 -8.75 -0.51 -25.76
N MET A 70 -8.00 0.59 -25.63
CA MET A 70 -6.86 0.89 -26.51
C MET A 70 -5.61 0.04 -26.23
N PHE A 71 -5.56 -0.69 -25.12
CA PHE A 71 -4.41 -1.50 -24.72
C PHE A 71 -4.57 -3.00 -25.00
N GLY A 72 -5.52 -3.41 -25.78
CA GLY A 72 -5.74 -4.82 -26.09
C GLY A 72 -6.05 -5.72 -24.88
N PRO A 73 -6.38 -6.98 -25.10
CA PRO A 73 -6.59 -7.95 -24.02
C PRO A 73 -5.22 -8.39 -23.44
N SER A 74 -4.91 -8.00 -22.24
CA SER A 74 -3.76 -8.53 -21.49
C SER A 74 -4.23 -9.22 -20.23
N THR A 75 -4.01 -10.51 -20.16
CA THR A 75 -4.25 -11.32 -18.96
C THR A 75 -2.95 -11.45 -18.16
N ALA A 76 -2.61 -10.42 -17.39
CA ALA A 76 -1.56 -10.56 -16.38
C ALA A 76 -2.17 -11.26 -15.16
N GLY A 77 -2.10 -12.56 -15.14
CA GLY A 77 -2.73 -13.41 -14.12
C GLY A 77 -2.37 -13.03 -12.69
N SER A 78 -1.12 -12.64 -12.43
CA SER A 78 -0.64 -12.24 -11.10
C SER A 78 -1.32 -10.97 -10.57
N ILE A 79 -1.39 -9.89 -11.38
CA ILE A 79 -2.00 -8.62 -10.96
C ILE A 79 -3.52 -8.72 -10.88
N TYR A 80 -4.16 -9.45 -11.80
CA TYR A 80 -5.59 -9.73 -11.72
C TYR A 80 -5.93 -10.52 -10.44
N SER A 81 -5.19 -11.59 -10.16
CA SER A 81 -5.37 -12.41 -8.95
C SER A 81 -5.18 -11.57 -7.69
N PHE A 82 -4.20 -10.66 -7.68
CA PHE A 82 -4.00 -9.72 -6.60
C PHE A 82 -5.20 -8.79 -6.40
N GLY A 83 -5.71 -8.15 -7.46
CA GLY A 83 -6.90 -7.30 -7.40
C GLY A 83 -8.15 -8.06 -6.93
N PHE A 84 -8.33 -9.29 -7.40
CA PHE A 84 -9.43 -10.16 -7.01
C PHE A 84 -9.34 -10.57 -5.52
N THR A 85 -8.14 -10.90 -5.07
CA THR A 85 -7.89 -11.24 -3.66
C THR A 85 -8.12 -10.03 -2.75
N LEU A 86 -7.70 -8.82 -3.16
CA LEU A 86 -8.01 -7.59 -2.43
C LEU A 86 -9.52 -7.38 -2.29
N LEU A 87 -10.26 -7.45 -3.39
CA LEU A 87 -11.72 -7.27 -3.39
C LEU A 87 -12.40 -8.30 -2.50
N THR A 88 -12.08 -9.58 -2.68
CA THR A 88 -12.66 -10.67 -1.89
C THR A 88 -12.32 -10.53 -0.40
N SER A 89 -11.06 -10.21 -0.08
CA SER A 89 -10.64 -9.97 1.30
C SER A 89 -11.40 -8.83 1.97
N VAL A 90 -11.67 -7.75 1.23
CA VAL A 90 -12.46 -6.62 1.74
C VAL A 90 -13.89 -7.05 2.04
N LEU A 91 -14.54 -7.78 1.12
CA LEU A 91 -15.91 -8.26 1.29
C LEU A 91 -16.03 -9.21 2.47
N LEU A 92 -15.14 -10.22 2.53
CA LEU A 92 -15.11 -11.17 3.64
C LEU A 92 -14.81 -10.50 4.98
N ASN A 93 -13.83 -9.60 5.00
CA ASN A 93 -13.47 -8.86 6.20
C ASN A 93 -14.60 -7.92 6.66
N PHE A 94 -15.37 -7.34 5.75
CA PHE A 94 -16.52 -6.52 6.10
C PHE A 94 -17.61 -7.39 6.75
N VAL A 95 -17.99 -8.49 6.12
CA VAL A 95 -19.05 -9.38 6.63
C VAL A 95 -18.61 -10.03 7.94
N PHE A 96 -17.50 -10.79 7.92
CA PHE A 96 -17.07 -11.55 9.10
C PHE A 96 -16.43 -10.66 10.16
N GLY A 97 -15.66 -9.64 9.78
CA GLY A 97 -15.00 -8.73 10.73
C GLY A 97 -15.98 -7.91 11.54
N VAL A 98 -16.99 -7.30 10.90
CA VAL A 98 -17.99 -6.50 11.61
C VAL A 98 -18.92 -7.42 12.42
N PHE A 99 -19.43 -8.50 11.81
CA PHE A 99 -20.38 -9.40 12.43
C PHE A 99 -19.76 -10.19 13.58
N ALA A 100 -18.60 -10.85 13.33
CA ALA A 100 -17.91 -11.62 14.37
C ALA A 100 -17.46 -10.72 15.53
N THR A 101 -16.89 -9.55 15.25
CA THR A 101 -16.48 -8.59 16.30
C THR A 101 -17.68 -8.18 17.16
N ARG A 102 -18.83 -7.93 16.52
CA ARG A 102 -20.06 -7.55 17.25
C ARG A 102 -20.56 -8.67 18.16
N ILE A 103 -20.58 -9.92 17.67
CA ILE A 103 -20.99 -11.09 18.44
C ILE A 103 -20.02 -11.31 19.60
N MET A 104 -18.71 -11.30 19.33
CA MET A 104 -17.68 -11.54 20.35
C MET A 104 -17.72 -10.50 21.47
N ILE A 105 -17.80 -9.20 21.15
CA ILE A 105 -17.85 -8.14 22.17
C ILE A 105 -19.15 -8.24 22.99
N ARG A 106 -20.28 -8.44 22.33
CA ARG A 106 -21.57 -8.60 23.03
C ARG A 106 -21.63 -9.88 23.87
N GLY A 107 -21.06 -10.99 23.37
CA GLY A 107 -20.95 -12.23 24.11
C GLY A 107 -20.05 -12.07 25.33
N ALA A 108 -18.86 -11.48 25.15
CA ALA A 108 -17.94 -11.21 26.24
C ALA A 108 -18.56 -10.30 27.31
N SER A 109 -19.24 -9.21 26.93
CA SER A 109 -19.85 -8.27 27.88
C SER A 109 -20.96 -8.89 28.75
N ARG A 110 -21.54 -10.03 28.33
CA ARG A 110 -22.53 -10.79 29.11
C ARG A 110 -21.90 -11.70 30.18
N CYS A 111 -20.63 -12.10 29.99
CA CYS A 111 -19.93 -12.90 31.00
C CYS A 111 -19.50 -12.03 32.17
N LYS A 112 -19.76 -12.47 33.41
CA LYS A 112 -19.48 -11.72 34.66
C LYS A 112 -17.99 -11.27 34.71
N VAL A 113 -17.06 -12.11 34.27
CA VAL A 113 -15.61 -11.82 34.26
C VAL A 113 -15.25 -10.64 33.37
N PHE A 114 -15.92 -10.51 32.20
CA PHE A 114 -15.64 -9.48 31.19
C PHE A 114 -16.61 -8.27 31.27
N ARG A 115 -17.51 -8.22 32.25
CA ARG A 115 -18.46 -7.10 32.40
C ARG A 115 -17.85 -5.85 33.06
N ASN A 116 -16.54 -5.86 33.31
CA ASN A 116 -15.85 -4.73 33.90
C ASN A 116 -15.52 -3.66 32.84
N PRO A 117 -16.05 -2.41 32.97
CA PRO A 117 -15.80 -1.33 32.00
C PRO A 117 -14.33 -1.01 31.79
N VAL A 118 -13.47 -1.30 32.76
CA VAL A 118 -12.02 -1.09 32.68
C VAL A 118 -11.39 -1.90 31.55
N LEU A 119 -11.87 -3.10 31.29
CA LEU A 119 -11.40 -3.96 30.17
C LEU A 119 -11.68 -3.36 28.79
N TYR A 120 -12.68 -2.50 28.71
CA TYR A 120 -13.07 -1.77 27.49
C TYR A 120 -12.52 -0.34 27.45
N GLY A 121 -11.56 -0.02 28.34
CA GLY A 121 -10.92 1.29 28.42
C GLY A 121 -11.66 2.34 29.24
N GLY A 122 -12.72 1.94 29.97
CA GLY A 122 -13.38 2.78 30.98
C GLY A 122 -12.52 3.00 32.22
N SER A 123 -12.80 4.04 33.00
CA SER A 123 -12.18 4.28 34.32
C SER A 123 -12.95 3.61 35.44
N LYS A 124 -12.25 3.20 36.52
CA LYS A 124 -12.89 2.76 37.75
C LYS A 124 -13.75 3.88 38.38
N ASP A 125 -13.35 5.13 38.17
CA ASP A 125 -13.99 6.30 38.80
C ASP A 125 -14.83 7.14 37.82
N GLY A 126 -15.12 6.67 36.64
CA GLY A 126 -15.92 7.37 35.63
C GLY A 126 -15.34 8.68 35.09
N LYS A 127 -14.14 9.08 35.53
CA LYS A 127 -13.54 10.42 35.30
C LYS A 127 -12.26 10.44 34.49
N LYS A 128 -11.86 9.37 33.79
CA LYS A 128 -10.67 9.46 32.95
C LYS A 128 -10.96 10.19 31.66
N THR A 129 -10.63 11.44 31.63
CA THR A 129 -10.44 12.19 30.41
C THR A 129 -9.39 11.46 29.56
N TYR A 130 -9.73 11.08 28.35
CA TYR A 130 -8.77 10.58 27.37
C TYR A 130 -7.69 11.63 27.17
N LYS A 131 -6.48 11.39 27.64
CA LYS A 131 -5.36 12.30 27.42
C LYS A 131 -4.91 12.13 25.97
N CYS A 132 -5.39 12.99 25.09
CA CYS A 132 -4.83 13.13 23.75
C CYS A 132 -3.38 13.61 23.87
N PRO A 133 -2.47 13.08 23.06
CA PRO A 133 -1.14 13.69 22.93
C PRO A 133 -1.33 15.16 22.50
N ASN A 134 -0.45 16.03 22.98
CA ASN A 134 -0.48 17.45 22.63
C ASN A 134 0.72 17.78 21.74
N ILE A 135 0.74 17.21 20.54
CA ILE A 135 1.79 17.43 19.55
C ILE A 135 1.35 18.58 18.63
N ASN A 136 2.22 19.56 18.45
CA ASN A 136 1.96 20.68 17.56
C ASN A 136 2.36 20.33 16.12
N PHE A 137 1.50 19.61 15.41
CA PHE A 137 1.72 19.25 14.01
C PHE A 137 1.69 20.47 13.08
N VAL A 138 0.69 21.34 13.26
CA VAL A 138 0.50 22.50 12.37
C VAL A 138 1.61 23.54 12.53
N GLY A 139 2.10 23.76 13.75
CA GLY A 139 3.24 24.64 13.99
C GLY A 139 4.55 24.14 13.37
N ASN A 140 4.77 22.82 13.37
CA ASN A 140 5.99 22.18 12.83
C ASN A 140 5.93 21.87 11.33
N ARG A 141 4.89 22.31 10.59
CA ARG A 141 4.69 21.97 9.17
C ARG A 141 5.89 22.23 8.25
N LYS A 142 6.67 23.31 8.51
CA LYS A 142 7.88 23.62 7.73
C LYS A 142 8.92 22.49 7.84
N LYS A 143 9.13 21.94 9.05
CA LYS A 143 10.07 20.84 9.28
C LYS A 143 9.65 19.58 8.50
N PHE A 144 8.35 19.28 8.48
CA PHE A 144 7.82 18.13 7.74
C PHE A 144 7.99 18.31 6.23
N TYR A 145 7.71 19.50 5.68
CA TYR A 145 7.94 19.76 4.25
C TYR A 145 9.43 19.68 3.88
N THR A 146 10.32 20.19 4.73
CA THR A 146 11.77 20.06 4.51
C THR A 146 12.20 18.61 4.53
N PHE A 147 11.75 17.83 5.52
CA PHE A 147 12.06 16.39 5.60
C PHE A 147 11.58 15.62 4.36
N SER A 148 10.32 15.83 3.95
CA SER A 148 9.78 15.21 2.73
C SER A 148 10.52 15.65 1.47
N GLY A 149 10.88 16.93 1.37
CA GLY A 149 11.66 17.44 0.25
C GLY A 149 13.05 16.82 0.16
N VAL A 150 13.75 16.68 1.29
CA VAL A 150 15.04 15.99 1.36
C VAL A 150 14.90 14.52 0.97
N LEU A 151 13.88 13.82 1.49
CA LEU A 151 13.65 12.42 1.16
C LEU A 151 13.42 12.23 -0.35
N VAL A 152 12.57 13.06 -0.95
CA VAL A 152 12.33 13.04 -2.40
C VAL A 152 13.62 13.33 -3.17
N ALA A 153 14.40 14.33 -2.76
CA ALA A 153 15.69 14.65 -3.40
C ALA A 153 16.67 13.48 -3.31
N VAL A 154 16.76 12.82 -2.16
CA VAL A 154 17.62 11.63 -1.97
C VAL A 154 17.22 10.51 -2.91
N VAL A 155 15.92 10.20 -3.01
CA VAL A 155 15.43 9.16 -3.94
C VAL A 155 15.74 9.52 -5.40
N LEU A 156 15.61 10.79 -5.80
CA LEU A 156 15.95 11.24 -7.15
C LEU A 156 17.45 11.08 -7.43
N VAL A 157 18.31 11.44 -6.48
CA VAL A 157 19.76 11.26 -6.61
C VAL A 157 20.10 9.78 -6.76
N PHE A 158 19.55 8.91 -5.92
CA PHE A 158 19.77 7.47 -6.04
C PHE A 158 19.25 6.91 -7.36
N SER A 159 18.09 7.37 -7.84
CA SER A 159 17.55 6.96 -9.15
C SER A 159 18.50 7.33 -10.30
N PHE A 160 19.15 8.51 -10.19
CA PHE A 160 20.12 8.96 -11.20
C PHE A 160 21.45 8.21 -11.10
N VAL A 161 21.95 7.95 -9.88
CA VAL A 161 23.25 7.28 -9.65
C VAL A 161 23.18 5.80 -9.95
N PHE A 162 22.16 5.10 -9.45
CA PHE A 162 22.04 3.64 -9.59
C PHE A 162 21.29 3.21 -10.85
N GLY A 163 20.55 4.14 -11.49
CA GLY A 163 19.65 3.80 -12.58
C GLY A 163 18.40 3.06 -12.07
N VAL A 164 17.48 2.80 -12.99
CA VAL A 164 16.24 2.06 -12.74
C VAL A 164 16.29 0.76 -13.52
N THR A 165 16.26 -0.36 -12.82
CA THR A 165 16.15 -1.68 -13.44
C THR A 165 14.68 -2.04 -13.64
N MET A 166 14.31 -2.46 -14.84
CA MET A 166 12.99 -2.94 -15.17
C MET A 166 13.05 -4.43 -15.46
N ASP A 167 12.04 -5.16 -14.98
CA ASP A 167 11.89 -6.58 -15.24
C ASP A 167 11.40 -6.85 -16.68
N ILE A 168 11.49 -8.12 -17.10
CA ILE A 168 10.98 -8.60 -18.40
C ILE A 168 9.50 -8.33 -18.57
N GLU A 169 8.73 -8.31 -17.48
CA GLU A 169 7.29 -7.98 -17.51
C GLU A 169 7.02 -6.61 -18.16
N PHE A 170 7.95 -5.66 -18.02
CA PHE A 170 7.81 -4.29 -18.54
C PHE A 170 8.64 -4.00 -19.79
N LYS A 171 9.82 -4.62 -19.92
CA LYS A 171 10.71 -4.40 -21.07
C LYS A 171 10.56 -5.44 -22.16
N GLY A 172 9.93 -6.56 -21.85
CA GLY A 172 10.04 -7.78 -22.61
C GLY A 172 11.39 -8.46 -22.36
N GLY A 173 11.53 -9.66 -22.86
CA GLY A 173 12.72 -10.48 -22.70
C GLY A 173 12.39 -11.91 -22.35
N ALA A 174 13.38 -12.66 -21.88
CA ALA A 174 13.21 -14.05 -21.44
C ALA A 174 13.48 -14.20 -19.95
N MET A 175 12.72 -15.07 -19.31
CA MET A 175 12.95 -15.55 -17.96
C MET A 175 13.07 -17.07 -17.99
N VAL A 176 14.17 -17.56 -17.46
CA VAL A 176 14.44 -18.98 -17.36
C VAL A 176 14.57 -19.35 -15.89
N THR A 177 13.74 -20.28 -15.42
CA THR A 177 13.86 -20.87 -14.08
C THR A 177 14.44 -22.27 -14.20
N VAL A 178 15.57 -22.48 -13.54
CA VAL A 178 16.26 -23.78 -13.47
C VAL A 178 16.30 -24.26 -12.03
N GLY A 179 16.00 -25.55 -11.81
CA GLY A 179 16.25 -26.21 -10.54
C GLY A 179 17.73 -26.53 -10.41
N TYR A 180 18.31 -26.44 -9.20
CA TYR A 180 19.70 -26.80 -8.95
C TYR A 180 19.86 -27.43 -7.56
N GLN A 181 21.02 -28.06 -7.33
CA GLN A 181 21.37 -28.66 -6.05
C GLN A 181 22.65 -28.04 -5.50
N GLY A 182 22.79 -28.00 -4.18
CA GLY A 182 24.00 -27.49 -3.53
C GLY A 182 24.03 -25.95 -3.40
N ASP A 183 25.23 -25.42 -3.23
CA ASP A 183 25.46 -23.97 -3.11
C ASP A 183 26.01 -23.40 -4.42
N VAL A 184 25.56 -22.23 -4.83
CA VAL A 184 25.91 -21.60 -6.12
C VAL A 184 26.24 -20.14 -5.90
N ASP A 185 27.40 -19.70 -6.41
CA ASP A 185 27.74 -18.29 -6.44
C ASP A 185 27.01 -17.58 -7.60
N LEU A 186 26.02 -16.75 -7.23
CA LEU A 186 25.19 -15.99 -8.16
C LEU A 186 26.00 -15.09 -9.11
N ASN A 187 27.12 -14.53 -8.64
CA ASN A 187 27.94 -13.63 -9.46
C ASN A 187 28.68 -14.40 -10.56
N ASN A 188 29.17 -15.60 -10.23
CA ASN A 188 29.85 -16.45 -11.18
C ASN A 188 28.87 -17.01 -12.23
N VAL A 189 27.70 -17.47 -11.81
CA VAL A 189 26.62 -17.90 -12.73
C VAL A 189 26.20 -16.74 -13.64
N LYS A 190 26.02 -15.54 -13.08
CA LYS A 190 25.70 -14.37 -13.88
C LYS A 190 26.75 -14.09 -14.96
N GLN A 191 28.03 -14.18 -14.65
CA GLN A 191 29.11 -13.98 -15.62
C GLN A 191 29.13 -15.06 -16.69
N THR A 192 28.92 -16.33 -16.30
CA THR A 192 28.91 -17.45 -17.25
C THR A 192 27.76 -17.30 -18.25
N VAL A 193 26.55 -17.02 -17.76
CA VAL A 193 25.35 -16.79 -18.62
C VAL A 193 25.53 -15.55 -19.49
N ALA A 194 26.11 -14.47 -18.93
CA ALA A 194 26.37 -13.25 -19.68
C ALA A 194 27.36 -13.48 -20.85
N ALA A 195 28.39 -14.28 -20.63
CA ALA A 195 29.37 -14.63 -21.66
C ALA A 195 28.75 -15.52 -22.73
N GLU A 196 27.98 -16.53 -22.36
CA GLU A 196 27.33 -17.46 -23.29
C GLU A 196 26.32 -16.78 -24.21
N LEU A 197 25.44 -15.93 -23.64
CA LEU A 197 24.39 -15.24 -24.39
C LEU A 197 24.83 -13.90 -25.01
N GLY A 198 26.08 -13.45 -24.75
CA GLY A 198 26.57 -12.15 -25.21
C GLY A 198 25.81 -10.95 -24.63
N GLN A 199 25.16 -11.13 -23.48
CA GLN A 199 24.31 -10.10 -22.85
C GLN A 199 24.82 -9.77 -21.44
N SER A 200 25.11 -8.50 -21.19
CA SER A 200 25.59 -8.04 -19.89
C SER A 200 24.47 -7.62 -18.91
N ASN A 201 23.29 -7.35 -19.44
CA ASN A 201 22.17 -6.82 -18.65
C ASN A 201 21.20 -7.94 -18.22
N LEU A 202 21.69 -8.87 -17.42
CA LEU A 202 20.86 -9.95 -16.86
C LEU A 202 20.88 -9.92 -15.34
N THR A 203 19.81 -10.43 -14.73
CA THR A 203 19.71 -10.60 -13.29
C THR A 203 19.49 -12.07 -12.95
N VAL A 204 20.18 -12.54 -11.91
CA VAL A 204 20.08 -13.91 -11.42
C VAL A 204 19.60 -13.86 -9.97
N GLN A 205 18.57 -14.63 -9.66
CA GLN A 205 17.96 -14.69 -8.33
C GLN A 205 17.77 -16.15 -7.91
N THR A 206 17.98 -16.45 -6.62
CA THR A 206 17.67 -17.75 -6.07
C THR A 206 16.27 -17.75 -5.48
N GLY A 207 15.62 -18.89 -5.53
CA GLY A 207 14.31 -19.11 -4.95
C GLY A 207 14.17 -20.55 -4.42
N THR A 208 13.00 -20.86 -3.92
CA THR A 208 12.64 -22.21 -3.51
C THR A 208 11.28 -22.54 -4.11
N ASP A 209 11.18 -23.66 -4.79
CA ASP A 209 9.92 -24.17 -5.33
C ASP A 209 8.97 -24.62 -4.20
N VAL A 210 7.70 -24.82 -4.54
CA VAL A 210 6.63 -25.32 -3.64
C VAL A 210 7.01 -26.66 -2.99
N SER A 211 7.83 -27.45 -3.67
CA SER A 211 8.38 -28.71 -3.16
C SER A 211 9.56 -28.55 -2.19
N GLY A 212 10.08 -27.33 -1.99
CA GLY A 212 11.29 -27.05 -1.21
C GLY A 212 12.59 -27.22 -2.00
N ALA A 213 12.53 -27.48 -3.31
CA ALA A 213 13.71 -27.57 -4.16
C ALA A 213 14.27 -26.16 -4.47
N GLN A 214 15.60 -26.05 -4.52
CA GLN A 214 16.27 -24.80 -4.86
C GLN A 214 16.07 -24.46 -6.33
N THR A 215 15.74 -23.21 -6.62
CA THR A 215 15.54 -22.69 -7.98
C THR A 215 16.40 -21.47 -8.22
N LEU A 216 16.85 -21.33 -9.46
CA LEU A 216 17.58 -20.17 -9.95
C LEU A 216 16.78 -19.53 -11.09
N THR A 217 16.40 -18.29 -10.95
CA THR A 217 15.70 -17.55 -11.99
C THR A 217 16.64 -16.56 -12.66
N ILE A 218 16.82 -16.72 -13.97
CA ILE A 218 17.66 -15.88 -14.83
C ILE A 218 16.71 -14.99 -15.65
N ASN A 219 16.77 -13.68 -15.42
CA ASN A 219 16.01 -12.68 -16.17
C ASN A 219 16.91 -11.98 -17.19
N LEU A 220 16.47 -11.95 -18.43
CA LEU A 220 17.14 -11.39 -19.60
C LEU A 220 16.29 -10.25 -20.19
N PRO A 221 16.23 -9.07 -19.55
CA PRO A 221 15.34 -7.99 -19.98
C PRO A 221 15.82 -7.35 -21.28
N GLY A 222 14.88 -7.10 -22.19
CA GLY A 222 15.15 -6.43 -23.47
C GLY A 222 15.80 -7.28 -24.54
N SER A 223 15.99 -8.59 -24.29
CA SER A 223 16.40 -9.53 -25.33
C SER A 223 15.22 -9.93 -26.22
N GLU A 224 15.53 -10.29 -27.45
CA GLU A 224 14.59 -11.08 -28.26
C GLU A 224 14.32 -12.41 -27.53
N THR A 225 13.18 -13.04 -27.83
CA THR A 225 12.83 -14.34 -27.24
C THR A 225 13.98 -15.32 -27.37
N LEU A 226 14.38 -15.96 -26.27
CA LEU A 226 15.40 -17.03 -26.32
C LEU A 226 14.90 -18.16 -27.23
N SER A 227 15.75 -18.54 -28.21
CA SER A 227 15.50 -19.71 -29.00
C SER A 227 15.77 -20.98 -28.19
N THR A 228 15.19 -22.11 -28.60
CA THR A 228 15.40 -23.40 -27.92
C THR A 228 16.89 -23.77 -27.90
N GLU A 229 17.61 -23.48 -29.01
CA GLU A 229 19.04 -23.76 -29.14
C GLU A 229 19.88 -22.95 -28.14
N GLN A 230 19.55 -21.66 -27.97
CA GLN A 230 20.23 -20.79 -26.99
C GLN A 230 19.97 -21.23 -25.54
N LEU A 231 18.76 -21.71 -25.28
CA LEU A 231 18.38 -22.22 -23.98
C LEU A 231 19.15 -23.52 -23.64
N ASP A 232 19.19 -24.45 -24.59
CA ASP A 232 19.90 -25.72 -24.42
C ASP A 232 21.41 -25.48 -24.24
N SER A 233 22.01 -24.60 -25.06
CA SER A 233 23.42 -24.20 -24.93
C SER A 233 23.72 -23.58 -23.55
N MET A 234 22.84 -22.68 -23.06
CA MET A 234 23.00 -22.06 -21.74
C MET A 234 22.98 -23.11 -20.62
N ILE A 235 22.03 -24.05 -20.67
CA ILE A 235 21.91 -25.11 -19.66
C ILE A 235 23.09 -26.07 -19.71
N GLU A 236 23.55 -26.42 -20.92
CA GLU A 236 24.74 -27.27 -21.11
C GLU A 236 25.98 -26.57 -20.57
N THR A 237 26.18 -25.28 -20.86
CA THR A 237 27.28 -24.48 -20.33
C THR A 237 27.26 -24.40 -18.80
N LEU A 238 26.07 -24.22 -18.20
CA LEU A 238 25.91 -24.23 -16.74
C LEU A 238 26.28 -25.59 -16.15
N ASN A 239 25.79 -26.68 -16.71
CA ASN A 239 26.10 -28.04 -16.23
C ASN A 239 27.56 -28.45 -16.45
N THR A 240 28.21 -27.93 -17.50
CA THR A 240 29.64 -28.17 -17.76
C THR A 240 30.51 -27.39 -16.78
N THR A 241 30.14 -26.14 -16.48
CA THR A 241 30.88 -25.27 -15.59
C THR A 241 30.67 -25.63 -14.10
N TYR A 242 29.50 -26.11 -13.77
CA TYR A 242 29.10 -26.45 -12.40
C TYR A 242 28.50 -27.86 -12.32
N PRO A 243 29.29 -28.94 -12.52
CA PRO A 243 28.77 -30.28 -12.64
C PRO A 243 28.09 -30.82 -11.36
N ASP A 244 28.47 -30.29 -10.21
CA ASP A 244 27.91 -30.69 -8.92
C ASP A 244 26.48 -30.15 -8.66
N ASN A 245 26.09 -29.12 -9.42
CA ASN A 245 24.84 -28.40 -9.16
C ASN A 245 23.64 -28.92 -9.96
N GLN A 246 23.85 -29.72 -11.01
CA GLN A 246 22.81 -30.39 -11.82
C GLN A 246 21.66 -29.46 -12.21
N PHE A 247 21.91 -28.47 -13.04
CA PHE A 247 20.88 -27.53 -13.50
C PHE A 247 19.86 -28.23 -14.40
N VAL A 248 18.57 -28.16 -14.03
CA VAL A 248 17.47 -28.73 -14.79
C VAL A 248 16.45 -27.61 -15.09
N GLN A 249 16.10 -27.47 -16.35
CA GLN A 249 15.07 -26.53 -16.76
C GLN A 249 13.72 -26.87 -16.08
N GLN A 250 13.10 -25.87 -15.47
CA GLN A 250 11.76 -26.00 -14.87
C GLN A 250 10.74 -25.16 -15.65
N GLU A 251 11.04 -23.87 -15.91
CA GLU A 251 10.12 -22.97 -16.55
C GLU A 251 10.87 -21.98 -17.47
N VAL A 252 10.27 -21.69 -18.61
CA VAL A 252 10.73 -20.62 -19.52
C VAL A 252 9.54 -19.75 -19.87
N SER A 253 9.72 -18.45 -19.63
CA SER A 253 8.75 -17.43 -20.00
C SER A 253 9.40 -16.42 -20.92
N ASN A 254 8.82 -16.26 -22.10
CA ASN A 254 9.26 -15.27 -23.09
C ASN A 254 8.18 -14.18 -23.21
N VAL A 255 8.56 -12.93 -22.96
CA VAL A 255 7.67 -11.77 -23.07
C VAL A 255 8.10 -10.90 -24.25
N ASN A 256 7.23 -10.73 -25.23
CA ASN A 256 7.50 -9.82 -26.33
C ASN A 256 7.63 -8.38 -25.82
N PRO A 257 8.65 -7.59 -26.23
CA PRO A 257 8.83 -6.20 -25.80
C PRO A 257 7.61 -5.30 -26.02
N THR A 258 6.84 -5.55 -27.07
CA THR A 258 5.59 -4.79 -27.32
C THR A 258 4.56 -5.06 -26.23
N ILE A 259 4.41 -6.32 -25.81
CA ILE A 259 3.47 -6.72 -24.73
C ILE A 259 3.93 -6.12 -23.39
N GLY A 260 5.24 -6.12 -23.11
CA GLY A 260 5.79 -5.54 -21.89
C GLY A 260 5.53 -4.03 -21.79
N ASN A 261 5.74 -3.29 -22.87
CA ASN A 261 5.45 -1.84 -22.92
C ASN A 261 3.94 -1.55 -22.77
N GLU A 262 3.08 -2.32 -23.41
CA GLU A 262 1.62 -2.21 -23.25
C GLU A 262 1.21 -2.51 -21.80
N PHE A 263 1.81 -3.51 -21.18
CA PHE A 263 1.57 -3.87 -19.81
C PHE A 263 1.97 -2.75 -18.84
N LEU A 264 3.14 -2.14 -19.02
CA LEU A 264 3.60 -0.99 -18.24
C LEU A 264 2.65 0.21 -18.40
N ALA A 265 2.31 0.57 -19.64
CA ALA A 265 1.40 1.68 -19.93
C ALA A 265 0.02 1.46 -19.28
N LYS A 266 -0.53 0.26 -19.39
CA LYS A 266 -1.79 -0.15 -18.79
C LYS A 266 -1.75 -0.07 -17.27
N SER A 267 -0.64 -0.49 -16.66
CA SER A 267 -0.40 -0.39 -15.22
C SER A 267 -0.38 1.05 -14.73
N VAL A 268 0.32 1.94 -15.43
CA VAL A 268 0.36 3.38 -15.10
C VAL A 268 -1.04 4.00 -15.20
N VAL A 269 -1.78 3.69 -16.26
CA VAL A 269 -3.16 4.18 -16.43
C VAL A 269 -4.06 3.65 -15.31
N ALA A 270 -3.90 2.41 -14.85
CA ALA A 270 -4.66 1.87 -13.73
C ALA A 270 -4.38 2.63 -12.41
N VAL A 271 -3.10 2.97 -12.14
CA VAL A 271 -2.72 3.79 -10.98
C VAL A 271 -3.33 5.19 -11.06
N VAL A 272 -3.26 5.84 -12.23
CA VAL A 272 -3.87 7.17 -12.45
C VAL A 272 -5.39 7.11 -12.27
N ALA A 273 -6.05 6.09 -12.82
CA ALA A 273 -7.48 5.89 -12.66
C ALA A 273 -7.86 5.71 -11.17
N ALA A 274 -7.08 4.94 -10.40
CA ALA A 274 -7.27 4.80 -8.97
C ALA A 274 -7.14 6.15 -8.24
N CYS A 275 -6.13 6.95 -8.56
CA CYS A 275 -5.95 8.29 -7.99
C CYS A 275 -7.13 9.22 -8.31
N VAL A 276 -7.62 9.22 -9.54
CA VAL A 276 -8.78 10.02 -9.95
C VAL A 276 -10.04 9.59 -9.19
N LEU A 277 -10.29 8.29 -9.09
CA LEU A 277 -11.44 7.77 -8.35
C LEU A 277 -11.36 8.11 -6.86
N ILE A 278 -10.18 8.02 -6.24
CA ILE A 278 -9.94 8.46 -4.86
C ILE A 278 -10.21 9.96 -4.72
N LEU A 279 -9.72 10.79 -5.65
CA LEU A 279 -9.97 12.24 -5.63
C LEU A 279 -11.46 12.55 -5.65
N VAL A 280 -12.19 11.93 -6.57
CA VAL A 280 -13.65 12.10 -6.69
C VAL A 280 -14.35 11.61 -5.42
N TYR A 281 -13.99 10.45 -4.89
CA TYR A 281 -14.54 9.92 -3.65
C TYR A 281 -14.34 10.90 -2.48
N VAL A 282 -13.12 11.37 -2.24
CA VAL A 282 -12.81 12.33 -1.17
C VAL A 282 -13.54 13.66 -1.39
N ALA A 283 -13.59 14.14 -2.64
CA ALA A 283 -14.29 15.38 -2.99
C ALA A 283 -15.78 15.32 -2.64
N VAL A 284 -16.43 14.20 -2.95
CA VAL A 284 -17.86 13.99 -2.65
C VAL A 284 -18.09 13.76 -1.15
N ARG A 285 -17.28 12.90 -0.54
CA ARG A 285 -17.43 12.47 0.86
C ARG A 285 -17.20 13.61 1.86
N PHE A 286 -16.26 14.50 1.56
CA PHE A 286 -15.84 15.61 2.44
C PHE A 286 -16.23 16.99 1.93
N ARG A 287 -17.34 17.10 1.22
CA ARG A 287 -17.84 18.39 0.66
C ARG A 287 -17.94 19.50 1.71
N ARG A 288 -18.32 19.17 2.95
CA ARG A 288 -18.51 20.15 4.04
C ARG A 288 -17.22 20.87 4.47
N ILE A 289 -16.06 20.21 4.34
CA ILE A 289 -14.76 20.82 4.66
C ILE A 289 -14.03 21.35 3.43
N GLY A 290 -14.63 21.26 2.25
CA GLY A 290 -14.03 21.65 0.97
C GLY A 290 -13.37 20.48 0.27
N GLY A 291 -14.15 19.45 -0.02
CA GLY A 291 -13.73 18.13 -0.48
C GLY A 291 -12.73 18.12 -1.63
N TRP A 292 -12.89 18.97 -2.67
CA TRP A 292 -11.92 19.03 -3.78
C TRP A 292 -10.52 19.40 -3.32
N SER A 293 -10.39 20.42 -2.43
CA SER A 293 -9.08 20.78 -1.89
C SER A 293 -8.52 19.73 -0.95
N ALA A 294 -9.38 19.06 -0.17
CA ALA A 294 -8.98 17.96 0.70
C ALA A 294 -8.50 16.76 -0.12
N GLY A 295 -9.23 16.41 -1.19
CA GLY A 295 -8.86 15.33 -2.12
C GLY A 295 -7.54 15.61 -2.84
N ALA A 296 -7.36 16.84 -3.37
CA ALA A 296 -6.12 17.20 -4.05
C ALA A 296 -4.90 17.08 -3.13
N MET A 297 -5.00 17.53 -1.87
CA MET A 297 -3.90 17.43 -0.90
C MET A 297 -3.67 15.98 -0.44
N ALA A 298 -4.71 15.17 -0.38
CA ALA A 298 -4.58 13.73 -0.15
C ALA A 298 -3.81 13.05 -1.29
N ILE A 299 -4.12 13.38 -2.56
CA ILE A 299 -3.36 12.83 -3.71
C ILE A 299 -1.88 13.22 -3.65
N VAL A 300 -1.54 14.46 -3.27
CA VAL A 300 -0.12 14.85 -3.10
C VAL A 300 0.59 13.98 -2.06
N ALA A 301 -0.07 13.67 -0.94
CA ALA A 301 0.49 12.78 0.08
C ALA A 301 0.61 11.34 -0.44
N LEU A 302 -0.37 10.84 -1.20
CA LEU A 302 -0.32 9.53 -1.83
C LEU A 302 0.80 9.41 -2.85
N LEU A 303 1.02 10.44 -3.67
CA LEU A 303 2.16 10.50 -4.60
C LEU A 303 3.49 10.47 -3.86
N HIS A 304 3.61 11.17 -2.72
CA HIS A 304 4.79 11.07 -1.86
C HIS A 304 5.02 9.63 -1.38
N ASP A 305 3.98 8.93 -0.92
CA ASP A 305 4.09 7.55 -0.44
C ASP A 305 4.50 6.58 -1.56
N MET A 306 3.92 6.74 -2.73
CA MET A 306 4.31 5.98 -3.94
C MET A 306 5.77 6.23 -4.30
N PHE A 307 6.22 7.47 -4.14
CA PHE A 307 7.60 7.84 -4.40
C PHE A 307 8.58 7.22 -3.38
N VAL A 308 8.17 7.07 -2.13
CA VAL A 308 8.93 6.32 -1.12
C VAL A 308 9.03 4.84 -1.50
N VAL A 309 7.92 4.21 -1.90
CA VAL A 309 7.92 2.81 -2.38
C VAL A 309 8.88 2.65 -3.56
N TYR A 310 8.79 3.54 -4.56
CA TYR A 310 9.71 3.57 -5.69
C TYR A 310 11.16 3.69 -5.24
N GLY A 311 11.44 4.58 -4.27
CA GLY A 311 12.77 4.77 -3.70
C GLY A 311 13.34 3.50 -3.08
N VAL A 312 12.51 2.68 -2.44
CA VAL A 312 12.94 1.39 -1.88
C VAL A 312 13.36 0.42 -2.99
N PHE A 313 12.59 0.34 -4.09
CA PHE A 313 12.96 -0.49 -5.24
C PHE A 313 14.31 -0.07 -5.81
N VAL A 314 14.52 1.23 -6.00
CA VAL A 314 15.80 1.77 -6.54
C VAL A 314 16.97 1.52 -5.58
N LEU A 315 16.77 1.78 -4.27
CA LEU A 315 17.81 1.64 -3.26
C LEU A 315 18.27 0.19 -3.07
N LEU A 316 17.32 -0.74 -3.07
CA LEU A 316 17.58 -2.18 -2.94
C LEU A 316 17.91 -2.86 -4.28
N ARG A 317 17.92 -2.09 -5.38
CA ARG A 317 18.14 -2.59 -6.75
C ARG A 317 17.17 -3.70 -7.15
N ILE A 318 15.95 -3.65 -6.64
CA ILE A 318 14.89 -4.57 -7.03
C ILE A 318 14.35 -4.13 -8.39
N PRO A 319 14.25 -5.02 -9.39
CA PRO A 319 13.68 -4.64 -10.68
C PRO A 319 12.19 -4.30 -10.54
N LEU A 320 11.75 -3.26 -11.25
CA LEU A 320 10.34 -2.87 -11.31
C LEU A 320 9.57 -3.93 -12.10
N ASN A 321 8.59 -4.56 -11.46
CA ASN A 321 7.75 -5.63 -12.01
C ASN A 321 6.29 -5.47 -11.53
N GLY A 322 5.46 -6.47 -11.74
CA GLY A 322 4.07 -6.49 -11.26
C GLY A 322 3.92 -6.29 -9.75
N ASN A 323 4.87 -6.77 -8.94
CA ASN A 323 4.87 -6.55 -7.50
C ASN A 323 5.01 -5.06 -7.15
N PHE A 324 5.77 -4.28 -7.91
CA PHE A 324 5.87 -2.84 -7.75
C PHE A 324 4.50 -2.17 -7.92
N ILE A 325 3.76 -2.51 -8.97
CA ILE A 325 2.42 -1.96 -9.21
C ILE A 325 1.45 -2.38 -8.11
N ALA A 326 1.50 -3.65 -7.71
CA ALA A 326 0.68 -4.18 -6.61
C ALA A 326 0.98 -3.46 -5.28
N ALA A 327 2.26 -3.22 -4.96
CA ALA A 327 2.66 -2.47 -3.77
C ALA A 327 2.18 -1.01 -3.82
N MET A 328 2.37 -0.31 -4.95
CA MET A 328 1.88 1.06 -5.12
C MET A 328 0.39 1.17 -4.88
N LEU A 329 -0.41 0.30 -5.49
CA LEU A 329 -1.86 0.33 -5.35
C LEU A 329 -2.31 -0.07 -3.93
N THR A 330 -1.61 -1.02 -3.30
CA THR A 330 -1.88 -1.37 -1.90
C THR A 330 -1.65 -0.18 -0.98
N ILE A 331 -0.56 0.56 -1.17
CA ILE A 331 -0.25 1.75 -0.38
C ILE A 331 -1.26 2.87 -0.63
N LEU A 332 -1.71 3.07 -1.88
CA LEU A 332 -2.79 4.00 -2.18
C LEU A 332 -4.04 3.70 -1.34
N GLY A 333 -4.47 2.43 -1.32
CA GLY A 333 -5.65 2.01 -0.55
C GLY A 333 -5.47 2.09 0.96
N TYR A 334 -4.27 1.80 1.46
CA TYR A 334 -3.97 1.83 2.88
C TYR A 334 -3.79 3.27 3.40
N SER A 335 -2.99 4.09 2.74
CA SER A 335 -2.68 5.46 3.17
C SER A 335 -3.91 6.37 3.11
N ILE A 336 -4.73 6.27 2.05
CA ILE A 336 -5.96 7.06 1.96
C ILE A 336 -6.95 6.74 3.09
N ASN A 337 -6.97 5.49 3.57
CA ASN A 337 -7.85 5.11 4.67
C ASN A 337 -7.54 5.90 5.96
N ASP A 338 -6.27 6.09 6.30
CA ASP A 338 -5.86 6.91 7.45
C ASP A 338 -6.20 8.39 7.23
N THR A 339 -6.01 8.90 6.00
CA THR A 339 -6.38 10.27 5.62
C THR A 339 -7.88 10.51 5.78
N VAL A 340 -8.71 9.58 5.33
CA VAL A 340 -10.18 9.62 5.47
C VAL A 340 -10.59 9.68 6.95
N VAL A 341 -9.93 8.93 7.81
CA VAL A 341 -10.17 8.93 9.26
C VAL A 341 -9.91 10.30 9.89
N ILE A 342 -8.79 10.95 9.52
CA ILE A 342 -8.46 12.28 10.05
C ILE A 342 -9.43 13.32 9.48
N TYR A 343 -9.76 13.26 8.19
CA TYR A 343 -10.74 14.18 7.59
C TYR A 343 -12.15 14.02 8.16
N ASP A 344 -12.54 12.80 8.52
CA ASP A 344 -13.81 12.56 9.22
C ASP A 344 -13.81 13.23 10.59
N ARG A 345 -12.69 13.14 11.33
CA ARG A 345 -12.55 13.82 12.63
C ARG A 345 -12.51 15.34 12.49
N ILE A 346 -11.85 15.87 11.46
CA ILE A 346 -11.89 17.31 11.15
C ILE A 346 -13.32 17.76 10.85
N ARG A 347 -14.07 16.98 10.07
CA ARG A 347 -15.48 17.26 9.76
C ARG A 347 -16.35 17.28 11.01
N GLU A 348 -16.19 16.31 11.90
CA GLU A 348 -16.89 16.22 13.19
C GLU A 348 -16.56 17.43 14.06
N ASN A 349 -15.28 17.73 14.27
CA ASN A 349 -14.83 18.87 15.08
C ASN A 349 -15.22 20.22 14.46
N THR A 350 -15.32 20.34 13.15
CA THR A 350 -15.82 21.55 12.48
C THR A 350 -17.28 21.81 12.85
N GLY A 351 -18.09 20.75 12.99
CA GLY A 351 -19.46 20.87 13.47
C GLY A 351 -19.56 21.31 14.95
N LEU A 352 -18.65 20.81 15.78
CA LEU A 352 -18.68 21.05 17.23
C LEU A 352 -18.01 22.37 17.65
N TYR A 353 -16.85 22.68 17.05
CA TYR A 353 -15.96 23.73 17.51
C TYR A 353 -15.63 24.80 16.44
N GLY A 354 -16.14 24.66 15.21
CA GLY A 354 -15.75 25.52 14.07
C GLY A 354 -16.05 27.00 14.26
N LYS A 355 -16.98 27.37 15.18
CA LYS A 355 -17.25 28.76 15.57
C LYS A 355 -16.38 29.26 16.72
N LYS A 356 -15.69 28.35 17.44
CA LYS A 356 -14.95 28.67 18.68
C LYS A 356 -13.44 28.57 18.54
N MET A 357 -12.95 27.88 17.50
CA MET A 357 -11.54 27.62 17.30
C MET A 357 -11.10 28.02 15.90
N SER A 358 -9.86 28.45 15.75
CA SER A 358 -9.26 28.68 14.45
C SER A 358 -9.07 27.38 13.69
N LEU A 359 -9.08 27.42 12.34
CA LEU A 359 -8.89 26.21 11.51
C LEU A 359 -7.58 25.46 11.84
N PRO A 360 -6.42 26.13 12.03
CA PRO A 360 -5.18 25.44 12.42
C PRO A 360 -5.28 24.71 13.77
N GLU A 361 -5.89 25.33 14.77
CA GLU A 361 -6.09 24.72 16.09
C GLU A 361 -7.04 23.53 16.03
N LEU A 362 -8.15 23.66 15.29
CA LEU A 362 -9.13 22.60 15.09
C LEU A 362 -8.52 21.39 14.41
N VAL A 363 -7.69 21.60 13.37
CA VAL A 363 -7.02 20.52 12.65
C VAL A 363 -5.96 19.87 13.55
N ASN A 364 -5.18 20.66 14.29
CA ASN A 364 -4.22 20.12 15.24
C ASN A 364 -4.89 19.25 16.31
N LEU A 365 -6.02 19.70 16.84
CA LEU A 365 -6.84 18.92 17.77
C LEU A 365 -7.32 17.61 17.13
N SER A 366 -7.81 17.67 15.90
CA SER A 366 -8.33 16.49 15.19
C SER A 366 -7.26 15.44 14.93
N ILE A 367 -6.04 15.86 14.55
CA ILE A 367 -4.90 14.97 14.38
C ILE A 367 -4.54 14.30 15.71
N ASN A 368 -4.41 15.08 16.79
CA ASN A 368 -4.08 14.54 18.11
C ASN A 368 -5.14 13.55 18.62
N GLN A 369 -6.42 13.81 18.37
CA GLN A 369 -7.50 12.91 18.71
C GLN A 369 -7.46 11.60 17.92
N SER A 370 -7.02 11.62 16.67
CA SER A 370 -6.90 10.45 15.80
C SER A 370 -5.56 9.74 15.93
N PHE A 371 -4.56 10.38 16.54
CA PHE A 371 -3.16 9.91 16.59
C PHE A 371 -3.02 8.50 17.16
N GLY A 372 -3.60 8.25 18.34
CA GLY A 372 -3.51 6.94 19.01
C GLY A 372 -4.05 5.80 18.14
N ARG A 373 -5.16 6.05 17.44
CA ARG A 373 -5.79 5.06 16.56
C ARG A 373 -4.94 4.78 15.33
N SER A 374 -4.50 5.81 14.60
CA SER A 374 -3.68 5.65 13.41
C SER A 374 -2.35 4.98 13.75
N MET A 375 -1.70 5.39 14.84
CA MET A 375 -0.45 4.76 15.29
C MET A 375 -0.64 3.29 15.65
N MET A 376 -1.69 2.94 16.41
CA MET A 376 -1.92 1.55 16.80
C MET A 376 -2.23 0.65 15.59
N THR A 377 -3.03 1.14 14.64
CA THR A 377 -3.34 0.40 13.42
C THR A 377 -2.07 0.16 12.59
N SER A 378 -1.24 1.19 12.44
CA SER A 378 -0.04 1.12 11.62
C SER A 378 1.05 0.28 12.28
N ILE A 379 1.26 0.41 13.59
CA ILE A 379 2.22 -0.42 14.32
C ILE A 379 1.85 -1.90 14.20
N THR A 380 0.57 -2.27 14.41
CA THR A 380 0.15 -3.67 14.30
C THR A 380 0.34 -4.23 12.89
N THR A 381 0.08 -3.43 11.86
CA THR A 381 0.27 -3.86 10.47
C THR A 381 1.75 -3.92 10.10
N CYS A 382 2.56 -2.94 10.54
CA CYS A 382 4.01 -2.95 10.34
C CYS A 382 4.68 -4.15 11.04
N ILE A 383 4.24 -4.52 12.25
CA ILE A 383 4.73 -5.73 12.93
C ILE A 383 4.41 -6.98 12.10
N ALA A 384 3.17 -7.11 11.60
CA ALA A 384 2.78 -8.25 10.78
C ALA A 384 3.64 -8.33 9.50
N LEU A 385 3.85 -7.21 8.80
CA LEU A 385 4.71 -7.16 7.62
C LEU A 385 6.18 -7.41 7.94
N ALA A 386 6.68 -6.89 9.07
CA ALA A 386 8.05 -7.15 9.49
C ALA A 386 8.28 -8.65 9.74
N ILE A 387 7.30 -9.35 10.32
CA ILE A 387 7.35 -10.81 10.46
C ILE A 387 7.41 -11.49 9.08
N VAL A 388 6.58 -11.06 8.13
CA VAL A 388 6.62 -11.58 6.75
C VAL A 388 7.99 -11.34 6.11
N CYS A 389 8.57 -10.14 6.28
CA CYS A 389 9.92 -9.83 5.77
C CYS A 389 10.99 -10.73 6.41
N VAL A 390 10.94 -10.95 7.73
CA VAL A 390 11.89 -11.84 8.41
C VAL A 390 11.75 -13.28 7.92
N VAL A 391 10.52 -13.78 7.80
CA VAL A 391 10.25 -15.13 7.28
C VAL A 391 10.75 -15.26 5.83
N SER A 392 10.49 -14.27 4.98
CA SER A 392 10.94 -14.30 3.58
C SER A 392 12.48 -14.32 3.46
N ILE A 393 13.19 -13.64 4.35
CA ILE A 393 14.67 -13.68 4.40
C ILE A 393 15.16 -15.07 4.85
N ILE A 394 14.56 -15.61 5.92
CA ILE A 394 14.99 -16.92 6.48
C ILE A 394 14.78 -18.04 5.46
N PHE A 395 13.65 -18.05 4.77
CA PHE A 395 13.29 -19.08 3.81
C PHE A 395 13.68 -18.74 2.36
N LYS A 396 14.42 -17.66 2.12
CA LYS A 396 14.89 -17.18 0.79
C LYS A 396 13.74 -17.06 -0.22
N LEU A 397 12.59 -16.50 0.21
CA LEU A 397 11.40 -16.30 -0.61
C LEU A 397 11.45 -14.92 -1.30
N ASP A 398 12.26 -14.80 -2.36
CA ASP A 398 12.57 -13.52 -3.01
C ASP A 398 11.32 -12.80 -3.55
N SER A 399 10.36 -13.53 -4.09
CA SER A 399 9.10 -12.94 -4.58
C SER A 399 8.29 -12.28 -3.47
N ILE A 400 8.27 -12.85 -2.27
CA ILE A 400 7.59 -12.26 -1.10
C ILE A 400 8.40 -11.09 -0.55
N PHE A 401 9.72 -11.20 -0.50
CA PHE A 401 10.62 -10.15 -0.04
C PHE A 401 10.48 -8.89 -0.90
N THR A 402 10.54 -9.02 -2.22
CA THR A 402 10.43 -7.90 -3.17
C THR A 402 9.10 -7.16 -3.10
N PHE A 403 8.06 -7.79 -2.60
CA PHE A 403 6.76 -7.16 -2.35
C PHE A 403 6.64 -6.60 -0.92
N ALA A 404 7.01 -7.39 0.10
CA ALA A 404 6.74 -7.07 1.49
C ALA A 404 7.60 -5.91 2.02
N VAL A 405 8.88 -5.83 1.63
CA VAL A 405 9.78 -4.78 2.12
C VAL A 405 9.37 -3.39 1.62
N PRO A 406 9.15 -3.15 0.31
CA PRO A 406 8.65 -1.86 -0.15
C PRO A 406 7.30 -1.48 0.46
N LEU A 407 6.42 -2.47 0.67
CA LEU A 407 5.12 -2.27 1.31
C LEU A 407 5.27 -1.81 2.76
N LEU A 408 6.22 -2.38 3.52
CA LEU A 408 6.51 -1.96 4.89
C LEU A 408 6.93 -0.49 4.96
N PHE A 409 7.88 -0.08 4.12
CA PHE A 409 8.32 1.33 4.06
C PHE A 409 7.20 2.25 3.58
N GLY A 410 6.43 1.83 2.60
CA GLY A 410 5.26 2.58 2.12
C GLY A 410 4.20 2.78 3.21
N MET A 411 3.94 1.78 4.06
CA MET A 411 3.02 1.91 5.19
C MET A 411 3.52 2.90 6.25
N VAL A 412 4.80 2.86 6.59
CA VAL A 412 5.41 3.85 7.50
C VAL A 412 5.29 5.25 6.92
N SER A 413 5.58 5.40 5.62
CA SER A 413 5.39 6.66 4.89
C SER A 413 3.95 7.14 4.93
N GLY A 414 2.96 6.26 4.75
CA GLY A 414 1.54 6.60 4.72
C GLY A 414 1.02 7.21 6.01
N VAL A 415 1.50 6.72 7.16
CA VAL A 415 1.19 7.33 8.47
C VAL A 415 1.75 8.74 8.58
N TYR A 416 3.02 8.87 8.20
CA TYR A 416 3.70 10.16 8.21
C TYR A 416 3.03 11.15 7.25
N SER A 417 2.79 10.77 6.00
CA SER A 417 2.26 11.63 4.96
C SER A 417 0.84 12.11 5.28
N THR A 418 0.01 11.25 5.86
CA THR A 418 -1.36 11.61 6.28
C THR A 418 -1.35 12.72 7.34
N MET A 419 -0.53 12.60 8.38
CA MET A 419 -0.52 13.55 9.49
C MET A 419 0.31 14.80 9.18
N CYS A 420 1.43 14.63 8.47
CA CYS A 420 2.45 15.65 8.30
C CYS A 420 2.44 16.32 6.93
N ILE A 421 1.80 15.72 5.91
CA ILE A 421 1.73 16.28 4.56
C ILE A 421 0.28 16.64 4.19
N ALA A 422 -0.62 15.65 4.04
CA ALA A 422 -1.97 15.87 3.53
C ALA A 422 -2.74 16.95 4.31
N THR A 423 -2.84 16.77 5.62
CA THR A 423 -3.57 17.69 6.50
C THR A 423 -2.91 19.05 6.59
N GLN A 424 -1.57 19.13 6.59
CA GLN A 424 -0.82 20.37 6.69
C GLN A 424 -0.89 21.19 5.40
N LEU A 425 -0.82 20.54 4.24
CA LEU A 425 -1.01 21.21 2.94
C LEU A 425 -2.43 21.75 2.82
N TRP A 426 -3.42 20.97 3.26
CA TRP A 426 -4.82 21.41 3.23
C TRP A 426 -5.06 22.63 4.11
N VAL A 427 -4.54 22.65 5.36
CA VAL A 427 -4.61 23.82 6.25
C VAL A 427 -3.91 25.02 5.62
N SER A 428 -2.70 24.83 5.09
CA SER A 428 -1.92 25.90 4.47
C SER A 428 -2.66 26.53 3.27
N TYR A 429 -3.29 25.69 2.44
CA TYR A 429 -4.11 26.16 1.32
C TYR A 429 -5.34 26.95 1.79
N LYS A 430 -6.08 26.42 2.76
CA LYS A 430 -7.29 27.07 3.29
C LYS A 430 -6.99 28.40 3.99
N THR A 431 -5.93 28.46 4.79
CA THR A 431 -5.53 29.71 5.48
C THR A 431 -5.06 30.77 4.52
N ARG A 432 -4.33 30.40 3.44
CA ARG A 432 -3.94 31.35 2.39
C ARG A 432 -5.14 31.93 1.64
N LYS A 433 -6.13 31.09 1.34
CA LYS A 433 -7.34 31.52 0.63
C LYS A 433 -8.25 32.43 1.49
N ALA A 434 -8.20 32.26 2.83
CA ALA A 434 -8.97 33.08 3.77
C ALA A 434 -8.27 34.41 4.13
N ALA A 435 -6.98 34.56 3.86
CA ALA A 435 -6.25 35.79 4.09
C ALA A 435 -6.74 36.87 3.10
N PRO A 436 -7.06 38.09 3.55
CA PRO A 436 -7.42 39.19 2.64
C PRO A 436 -6.25 39.47 1.68
N ALA A 437 -6.59 39.71 0.39
CA ALA A 437 -5.58 40.07 -0.60
C ALA A 437 -4.75 41.25 -0.10
N PRO A 438 -3.42 41.26 -0.26
CA PRO A 438 -2.62 42.41 0.11
C PRO A 438 -3.15 43.62 -0.64
N LYS A 439 -3.53 44.65 0.10
CA LYS A 439 -3.88 45.95 -0.52
C LYS A 439 -2.68 46.37 -1.36
N LYS A 440 -2.88 46.42 -2.68
CA LYS A 440 -1.90 47.03 -3.56
C LYS A 440 -1.70 48.45 -3.08
N ALA A 441 -0.50 48.72 -2.61
CA ALA A 441 -0.05 50.09 -2.31
C ALA A 441 0.16 50.87 -3.60
#